data_87a233fc665281e796741dff04a71aaa
#
_entry.id   87a233fc665281e796741dff04a71aaa
#
_cell.length_a   1.000
_cell.length_b   1.000
_cell.length_c   1.000
_cell.angle_alpha   90.00
_cell.angle_beta   90.00
_cell.angle_gamma   90.00
#
_symmetry.space_group_name_H-M   'P 1'
#
loop_
_entity.id
_entity.type
_entity.pdbx_description
1 polymer ?
#
loop_
_entity_poly.entity_id
_entity_poly.type
_entity_poly.pdbx_seq_one_letter_code
_entity_poly.pdbx_strand_id
1 'polypeptide(L)'
;RGANLRCADLRGADLQGADLRCANLRYANLQYADLRGANLRCADLQGANIDYSCLPLWRGSKGIIVDQRIAAQIAAHFCALSCDDPGFLATREAVLPFAQTSHIAVELEIKEREE
;
A
#
# COMPACT_ATOMS: atom_id res chain seq x y z
N ARG A 1 -10.62 -16.05 5.63
CA ARG A 1 -10.99 -15.95 4.23
C ARG A 1 -12.42 -15.43 4.09
N GLY A 2 -12.62 -14.46 3.22
CA GLY A 2 -13.94 -13.87 3.00
C GLY A 2 -14.53 -13.13 4.19
N ALA A 3 -13.71 -12.80 5.20
CA ALA A 3 -14.19 -12.13 6.40
C ALA A 3 -14.76 -10.75 6.06
N ASN A 4 -15.82 -10.37 6.77
CA ASN A 4 -16.35 -9.03 6.69
C ASN A 4 -15.77 -8.18 7.82
N LEU A 5 -14.74 -7.38 7.47
CA LEU A 5 -14.06 -6.48 8.39
C LEU A 5 -14.26 -5.02 7.99
N ARG A 6 -15.35 -4.74 7.28
CA ARG A 6 -15.68 -3.39 6.83
C ARG A 6 -15.76 -2.45 8.04
N CYS A 7 -15.07 -1.33 7.94
CA CYS A 7 -14.99 -0.30 8.99
C CYS A 7 -14.33 -0.79 10.29
N ALA A 8 -13.69 -1.95 10.30
CA ALA A 8 -13.07 -2.48 11.52
C ALA A 8 -11.92 -1.59 11.99
N ASP A 9 -11.78 -1.47 13.30
CA ASP A 9 -10.62 -0.82 13.91
C ASP A 9 -9.54 -1.88 14.16
N LEU A 10 -8.54 -1.92 13.29
CA LEU A 10 -7.43 -2.86 13.34
C LEU A 10 -6.09 -2.15 13.56
N ARG A 11 -6.14 -0.96 14.17
CA ARG A 11 -4.92 -0.19 14.45
C ARG A 11 -3.96 -0.99 15.30
N GLY A 12 -2.72 -1.09 14.84
CA GLY A 12 -1.68 -1.81 15.56
C GLY A 12 -1.88 -3.31 15.67
N ALA A 13 -2.86 -3.87 14.95
CA ALA A 13 -3.15 -5.30 15.02
C ALA A 13 -1.99 -6.13 14.50
N ASP A 14 -1.72 -7.26 15.16
CA ASP A 14 -0.80 -8.27 14.67
C ASP A 14 -1.56 -9.23 13.76
N LEU A 15 -1.38 -9.05 12.46
CA LEU A 15 -2.02 -9.86 11.43
C LEU A 15 -0.97 -10.67 10.65
N GLN A 16 0.19 -10.90 11.24
CA GLN A 16 1.25 -11.69 10.61
C GLN A 16 0.73 -13.08 10.22
N GLY A 17 0.93 -13.44 8.96
CA GLY A 17 0.52 -14.73 8.45
C GLY A 17 -0.98 -14.97 8.37
N ALA A 18 -1.81 -13.96 8.63
CA ALA A 18 -3.27 -14.12 8.62
C ALA A 18 -3.79 -14.44 7.22
N ASP A 19 -4.81 -15.28 7.16
CA ASP A 19 -5.52 -15.57 5.91
C ASP A 19 -6.67 -14.58 5.74
N LEU A 20 -6.41 -13.54 4.96
CA LEU A 20 -7.38 -12.47 4.66
C LEU A 20 -7.80 -12.50 3.20
N ARG A 21 -7.68 -13.66 2.55
CA ARG A 21 -8.10 -13.79 1.15
C ARG A 21 -9.55 -13.41 0.98
N CYS A 22 -9.83 -12.56 0.00
CA CYS A 22 -11.18 -12.07 -0.33
C CYS A 22 -11.89 -11.36 0.83
N ALA A 23 -11.16 -10.91 1.84
CA ALA A 23 -11.76 -10.19 2.97
C ALA A 23 -12.28 -8.83 2.52
N ASN A 24 -13.39 -8.42 3.10
CA ASN A 24 -13.89 -7.05 2.94
C ASN A 24 -13.27 -6.20 4.04
N LEU A 25 -12.25 -5.40 3.66
CA LEU A 25 -11.57 -4.46 4.55
C LEU A 25 -11.88 -3.01 4.18
N ARG A 26 -12.98 -2.79 3.47
CA ARG A 26 -13.35 -1.44 3.04
C ARG A 26 -13.54 -0.55 4.26
N TYR A 27 -12.92 0.62 4.22
CA TYR A 27 -12.97 1.63 5.28
C TYR A 27 -12.39 1.16 6.62
N ALA A 28 -11.67 0.05 6.65
CA ALA A 28 -11.00 -0.40 7.86
C ALA A 28 -9.85 0.53 8.23
N ASN A 29 -9.57 0.66 9.50
CA ASN A 29 -8.40 1.38 9.98
C ASN A 29 -7.29 0.38 10.28
N LEU A 30 -6.27 0.34 9.42
CA LEU A 30 -5.12 -0.56 9.52
C LEU A 30 -3.84 0.21 9.89
N GLN A 31 -3.95 1.41 10.44
CA GLN A 31 -2.76 2.16 10.84
C GLN A 31 -1.90 1.33 11.78
N TYR A 32 -0.59 1.27 11.49
CA TYR A 32 0.39 0.51 12.27
C TYR A 32 0.12 -1.00 12.34
N ALA A 33 -0.78 -1.54 11.52
CA ALA A 33 -1.03 -2.98 11.52
C ALA A 33 0.18 -3.72 10.93
N ASP A 34 0.49 -4.87 11.49
CA ASP A 34 1.55 -5.74 11.00
C ASP A 34 0.95 -6.82 10.11
N LEU A 35 1.14 -6.66 8.80
CA LEU A 35 0.60 -7.57 7.78
C LEU A 35 1.70 -8.44 7.16
N ARG A 36 2.86 -8.56 7.81
CA ARG A 36 3.95 -9.38 7.28
C ARG A 36 3.48 -10.82 7.09
N GLY A 37 3.71 -11.35 5.89
CA GLY A 37 3.32 -12.72 5.55
C GLY A 37 1.82 -12.96 5.43
N ALA A 38 0.98 -11.95 5.64
CA ALA A 38 -0.46 -12.09 5.48
C ALA A 38 -0.83 -12.38 4.03
N ASN A 39 -1.89 -13.15 3.84
CA ASN A 39 -2.44 -13.43 2.53
C ASN A 39 -3.66 -12.54 2.29
N LEU A 40 -3.49 -11.50 1.48
CA LEU A 40 -4.52 -10.52 1.15
C LEU A 40 -5.03 -10.69 -0.28
N ARG A 41 -4.80 -11.83 -0.89
CA ARG A 41 -5.20 -12.04 -2.29
C ARG A 41 -6.68 -11.72 -2.48
N CYS A 42 -6.97 -10.85 -3.43
CA CYS A 42 -8.33 -10.41 -3.77
C CYS A 42 -9.08 -9.74 -2.63
N ALA A 43 -8.41 -9.33 -1.56
CA ALA A 43 -9.04 -8.55 -0.49
C ALA A 43 -9.37 -7.14 -0.99
N ASP A 44 -10.44 -6.56 -0.47
CA ASP A 44 -10.89 -5.22 -0.85
C ASP A 44 -10.47 -4.22 0.25
N LEU A 45 -9.52 -3.35 -0.08
CA LEU A 45 -8.99 -2.33 0.81
C LEU A 45 -9.48 -0.91 0.48
N GLN A 46 -10.49 -0.78 -0.38
CA GLN A 46 -10.98 0.55 -0.78
C GLN A 46 -11.41 1.35 0.45
N GLY A 47 -10.93 2.58 0.55
CA GLY A 47 -11.24 3.47 1.67
C GLY A 47 -10.51 3.14 2.97
N ALA A 48 -9.71 2.09 3.01
CA ALA A 48 -8.96 1.72 4.22
C ALA A 48 -7.81 2.71 4.46
N ASN A 49 -7.47 2.89 5.72
CA ASN A 49 -6.28 3.64 6.12
C ASN A 49 -5.16 2.64 6.41
N ILE A 50 -4.12 2.65 5.58
CA ILE A 50 -2.98 1.75 5.71
C ILE A 50 -1.71 2.48 6.15
N ASP A 51 -1.83 3.72 6.63
CA ASP A 51 -0.67 4.52 7.03
C ASP A 51 0.14 3.80 8.11
N TYR A 52 1.46 3.75 7.91
CA TYR A 52 2.43 3.11 8.80
C TYR A 52 2.21 1.60 9.00
N SER A 53 1.36 0.97 8.19
CA SER A 53 1.26 -0.48 8.16
C SER A 53 2.36 -1.08 7.28
N CYS A 54 2.58 -2.39 7.38
CA CYS A 54 3.45 -3.09 6.45
C CYS A 54 2.63 -4.08 5.62
N LEU A 55 2.56 -3.80 4.31
CA LEU A 55 1.91 -4.68 3.36
C LEU A 55 2.84 -5.84 2.99
N PRO A 56 2.28 -7.02 2.70
CA PRO A 56 3.10 -8.14 2.26
C PRO A 56 3.68 -7.89 0.86
N LEU A 57 4.98 -8.17 0.68
CA LEU A 57 5.67 -8.08 -0.61
C LEU A 57 5.94 -9.48 -1.18
N TRP A 58 4.90 -10.29 -1.26
CA TRP A 58 4.93 -11.61 -1.85
C TRP A 58 3.61 -11.81 -2.61
N ARG A 59 3.40 -13.00 -3.21
CA ARG A 59 2.16 -13.23 -3.98
C ARG A 59 0.87 -13.06 -3.15
N GLY A 60 0.98 -12.99 -1.84
CA GLY A 60 -0.15 -12.69 -0.95
C GLY A 60 -0.75 -11.31 -1.13
N SER A 61 -0.07 -10.42 -1.89
CA SER A 61 -0.63 -9.11 -2.24
C SER A 61 -1.29 -9.09 -3.62
N LYS A 62 -1.28 -10.22 -4.34
CA LYS A 62 -1.83 -10.28 -5.70
C LYS A 62 -3.34 -10.05 -5.69
N GLY A 63 -3.77 -9.14 -6.56
CA GLY A 63 -5.20 -8.89 -6.73
C GLY A 63 -5.86 -8.12 -5.60
N ILE A 64 -5.08 -7.48 -4.72
CA ILE A 64 -5.65 -6.58 -3.72
C ILE A 64 -6.40 -5.47 -4.47
N ILE A 65 -7.63 -5.20 -4.06
CA ILE A 65 -8.44 -4.13 -4.63
C ILE A 65 -8.20 -2.87 -3.81
N VAL A 66 -7.74 -1.82 -4.47
CA VAL A 66 -7.37 -0.56 -3.84
C VAL A 66 -8.08 0.60 -4.53
N ASP A 67 -8.20 1.72 -3.83
CA ASP A 67 -8.65 2.98 -4.43
C ASP A 67 -7.45 3.81 -4.87
N GLN A 68 -7.73 5.00 -5.45
CA GLN A 68 -6.68 5.91 -5.93
C GLN A 68 -5.74 6.33 -4.80
N ARG A 69 -6.27 6.58 -3.61
CA ARG A 69 -5.48 7.04 -2.47
C ARG A 69 -4.42 6.00 -2.08
N ILE A 70 -4.83 4.74 -1.99
CA ILE A 70 -3.91 3.65 -1.63
C ILE A 70 -2.91 3.39 -2.76
N ALA A 71 -3.37 3.37 -4.01
CA ALA A 71 -2.49 3.16 -5.16
C ALA A 71 -1.43 4.27 -5.25
N ALA A 72 -1.82 5.53 -5.05
CA ALA A 72 -0.89 6.65 -5.06
C ALA A 72 0.10 6.56 -3.89
N GLN A 73 -0.34 6.10 -2.72
CA GLN A 73 0.52 5.89 -1.57
C GLN A 73 1.61 4.85 -1.86
N ILE A 74 1.23 3.74 -2.48
CA ILE A 74 2.19 2.68 -2.87
C ILE A 74 3.16 3.23 -3.92
N ALA A 75 2.65 3.98 -4.91
CA ALA A 75 3.47 4.62 -5.93
C ALA A 75 4.47 5.60 -5.30
N ALA A 76 4.06 6.33 -4.27
CA ALA A 76 4.93 7.27 -3.56
C ALA A 76 6.10 6.54 -2.90
N HIS A 77 5.84 5.41 -2.25
CA HIS A 77 6.91 4.59 -1.68
C HIS A 77 7.86 4.05 -2.76
N PHE A 78 7.34 3.63 -3.91
CA PHE A 78 8.17 3.23 -5.04
C PHE A 78 9.10 4.37 -5.46
N CYS A 79 8.57 5.58 -5.61
CA CYS A 79 9.36 6.74 -6.03
C CYS A 79 10.40 7.17 -4.98
N ALA A 80 10.20 6.80 -3.73
CA ALA A 80 11.13 7.12 -2.63
C ALA A 80 12.29 6.14 -2.54
N LEU A 81 12.26 5.04 -3.29
CA LEU A 81 13.35 4.07 -3.30
C LEU A 81 14.59 4.67 -3.97
N SER A 82 15.76 4.27 -3.48
CA SER A 82 17.03 4.67 -4.07
C SER A 82 17.57 3.51 -4.91
N CYS A 83 17.67 3.73 -6.22
CA CYS A 83 18.14 2.71 -7.15
C CYS A 83 18.69 3.40 -8.41
N ASP A 84 19.86 2.98 -8.87
CA ASP A 84 20.51 3.61 -10.03
C ASP A 84 20.19 2.91 -11.35
N ASP A 85 19.40 1.84 -11.32
CA ASP A 85 19.07 1.11 -12.54
C ASP A 85 18.31 2.02 -13.53
N PRO A 86 18.76 2.09 -14.81
CA PRO A 86 18.11 2.96 -15.80
C PRO A 86 16.62 2.65 -16.00
N GLY A 87 16.23 1.38 -15.96
CA GLY A 87 14.83 0.97 -16.08
C GLY A 87 14.00 1.47 -14.92
N PHE A 88 14.54 1.38 -13.70
CA PHE A 88 13.88 1.93 -12.52
C PHE A 88 13.70 3.45 -12.65
N LEU A 89 14.75 4.17 -13.02
CA LEU A 89 14.70 5.64 -13.12
C LEU A 89 13.68 6.10 -14.16
N ALA A 90 13.62 5.44 -15.30
CA ALA A 90 12.61 5.76 -16.32
C ALA A 90 11.19 5.49 -15.84
N THR A 91 10.99 4.37 -15.15
CA THR A 91 9.68 4.01 -14.59
C THR A 91 9.27 4.99 -13.49
N ARG A 92 10.24 5.37 -12.63
CA ARG A 92 9.99 6.36 -11.59
C ARG A 92 9.49 7.68 -12.16
N GLU A 93 10.11 8.17 -13.23
CA GLU A 93 9.66 9.41 -13.86
C GLU A 93 8.25 9.31 -14.42
N ALA A 94 7.91 8.17 -15.02
CA ALA A 94 6.56 7.95 -15.54
C ALA A 94 5.50 7.89 -14.45
N VAL A 95 5.85 7.34 -13.27
CA VAL A 95 4.93 7.16 -12.14
C VAL A 95 4.85 8.42 -11.26
N LEU A 96 5.89 9.24 -11.28
CA LEU A 96 6.05 10.36 -10.35
C LEU A 96 4.83 11.30 -10.26
N PRO A 97 4.22 11.74 -11.37
CA PRO A 97 3.06 12.64 -11.27
C PRO A 97 1.90 12.02 -10.48
N PHE A 98 1.66 10.73 -10.65
CA PHE A 98 0.63 10.03 -9.89
C PHE A 98 1.03 9.90 -8.41
N ALA A 99 2.29 9.55 -8.14
CA ALA A 99 2.82 9.45 -6.78
C ALA A 99 2.70 10.76 -6.01
N GLN A 100 2.89 11.90 -6.70
CA GLN A 100 2.81 13.22 -6.08
C GLN A 100 1.39 13.60 -5.66
N THR A 101 0.38 12.89 -6.13
CA THR A 101 -1.00 13.08 -5.64
C THR A 101 -1.24 12.44 -4.28
N SER A 102 -0.29 11.63 -3.80
CA SER A 102 -0.42 10.94 -2.52
C SER A 102 -0.42 11.91 -1.34
N HIS A 103 -1.24 11.62 -0.34
CA HIS A 103 -1.25 12.36 0.93
C HIS A 103 0.08 12.25 1.70
N ILE A 104 0.92 11.27 1.37
CA ILE A 104 2.22 11.09 2.02
C ILE A 104 3.40 11.60 1.19
N ALA A 105 3.15 12.17 0.01
CA ALA A 105 4.22 12.59 -0.89
C ALA A 105 5.15 13.61 -0.25
N VAL A 106 4.60 14.57 0.49
CA VAL A 106 5.41 15.58 1.20
C VAL A 106 6.26 14.94 2.29
N GLU A 107 5.68 14.01 3.06
CA GLU A 107 6.38 13.30 4.12
C GLU A 107 7.56 12.49 3.57
N LEU A 108 7.40 11.89 2.39
CA LEU A 108 8.45 11.11 1.72
C LEU A 108 9.40 11.98 0.89
N GLU A 109 9.16 13.29 0.82
CA GLU A 109 9.97 14.24 0.06
C GLU A 109 10.12 13.85 -1.42
N ILE A 110 9.04 13.34 -2.01
CA ILE A 110 9.05 12.92 -3.40
C ILE A 110 8.98 14.12 -4.31
N LYS A 111 10.01 14.30 -5.13
CA LYS A 111 10.14 15.41 -6.06
C LYS A 111 10.82 14.93 -7.34
N GLU A 112 10.80 15.80 -8.35
CA GLU A 112 11.51 15.53 -9.57
C GLU A 112 13.00 15.34 -9.27
N ARG A 113 13.62 14.44 -10.07
CA ARG A 113 15.05 14.20 -9.95
C ARG A 113 15.83 15.46 -10.36
N GLU A 114 16.72 15.89 -9.50
CA GLU A 114 17.70 16.92 -9.82
C GLU A 114 18.88 16.29 -10.56
N GLU A 115 19.33 16.98 -11.61
CA GLU A 115 20.51 16.56 -12.37
C GLU A 115 21.78 17.20 -11.85
#